data_6a32740b1c207dbcdf07753bc11a2a17
#
_entry.id   6a32740b1c207dbcdf07753bc11a2a17
#
_cell.length_a   1.000
_cell.length_b   1.000
_cell.length_c   1.000
_cell.angle_alpha   90.00
_cell.angle_beta   90.00
_cell.angle_gamma   90.00
#
_symmetry.space_group_name_H-M   'P 1'
#
loop_
_entity.id
_entity.type
_entity.pdbx_description
1 polymer ?
#
loop_
_entity_poly.entity_id
_entity_poly.type
_entity_poly.pdbx_seq_one_letter_code
_entity_poly.pdbx_strand_id
1 'polypeptide(L)'
;MNQADAATVEKLYGVSNAKEAVVYISSGATAEEIALFSFETQEEAKQAEELAEARIREQRESFESYVPEEVKKLDNAVILQSGNEVAVCVADGKAAKEILSKYF
;
A
#
# COMPACT_ATOMS: atom_id res chain seq x y z
N MET A 1 11.96 3.29 -6.75
CA MET A 1 10.87 2.29 -6.71
C MET A 1 10.45 1.90 -8.11
N ASN A 2 10.07 0.65 -8.29
CA ASN A 2 9.62 0.14 -9.58
C ASN A 2 8.11 -0.08 -9.54
N GLN A 3 7.45 0.21 -10.67
CA GLN A 3 6.02 -0.04 -10.79
C GLN A 3 5.75 -1.53 -10.94
N ALA A 4 4.83 -2.05 -10.12
CA ALA A 4 4.41 -3.44 -10.20
C ALA A 4 3.38 -3.63 -11.32
N ASP A 5 3.45 -4.77 -12.01
CA ASP A 5 2.44 -5.10 -13.02
C ASP A 5 1.15 -5.61 -12.38
N ALA A 6 0.11 -5.75 -13.20
CA ALA A 6 -1.22 -6.15 -12.69
C ALA A 6 -1.21 -7.51 -11.98
N ALA A 7 -0.45 -8.47 -12.50
CA ALA A 7 -0.36 -9.80 -11.90
C ALA A 7 0.32 -9.74 -10.53
N THR A 8 1.36 -8.93 -10.40
CA THR A 8 2.06 -8.74 -9.14
C THR A 8 1.16 -8.03 -8.11
N VAL A 9 0.42 -7.02 -8.53
CA VAL A 9 -0.53 -6.29 -7.67
C VAL A 9 -1.58 -7.26 -7.11
N GLU A 10 -2.17 -8.09 -7.96
CA GLU A 10 -3.16 -9.08 -7.52
C GLU A 10 -2.56 -10.07 -6.52
N LYS A 11 -1.34 -10.52 -6.76
CA LYS A 11 -0.65 -11.44 -5.87
C LYS A 11 -0.36 -10.82 -4.51
N LEU A 12 0.09 -9.56 -4.49
CA LEU A 12 0.50 -8.89 -3.26
C LEU A 12 -0.66 -8.39 -2.41
N TYR A 13 -1.67 -7.82 -3.05
CA TYR A 13 -2.81 -7.19 -2.36
C TYR A 13 -4.07 -8.01 -2.38
N GLY A 14 -4.17 -8.98 -3.31
CA GLY A 14 -5.43 -9.71 -3.51
C GLY A 14 -6.50 -8.86 -4.20
N VAL A 15 -6.12 -7.73 -4.77
CA VAL A 15 -7.05 -6.83 -5.47
C VAL A 15 -7.06 -7.18 -6.94
N SER A 16 -8.22 -7.60 -7.47
CA SER A 16 -8.39 -7.96 -8.87
C SER A 16 -9.50 -7.17 -9.56
N ASN A 17 -10.26 -6.39 -8.81
CA ASN A 17 -11.45 -5.68 -9.30
C ASN A 17 -11.27 -4.17 -9.41
N ALA A 18 -10.05 -3.67 -9.32
CA ALA A 18 -9.80 -2.23 -9.43
C ALA A 18 -9.95 -1.76 -10.88
N LYS A 19 -10.57 -0.61 -11.05
CA LYS A 19 -10.64 0.07 -12.35
C LYS A 19 -9.25 0.55 -12.76
N GLU A 20 -8.51 1.08 -11.79
CA GLU A 20 -7.13 1.51 -11.96
C GLU A 20 -6.35 1.08 -10.73
N ALA A 21 -5.14 0.62 -10.95
CA ALA A 21 -4.23 0.24 -9.88
C ALA A 21 -2.83 0.69 -10.25
N VAL A 22 -2.21 1.49 -9.41
CA VAL A 22 -0.83 1.93 -9.58
C VAL A 22 -0.10 1.60 -8.28
N VAL A 23 0.88 0.72 -8.37
CA VAL A 23 1.65 0.29 -7.19
C VAL A 23 3.13 0.41 -7.50
N TYR A 24 3.83 1.14 -6.64
CA TYR A 24 5.29 1.24 -6.70
C TYR A 24 5.86 0.58 -5.47
N ILE A 25 6.80 -0.34 -5.67
CA ILE A 25 7.47 -1.04 -4.59
C ILE A 25 8.97 -0.83 -4.69
N SER A 26 9.63 -0.76 -3.53
CA SER A 26 11.08 -0.67 -3.51
C SER A 26 11.69 -2.06 -3.65
N SER A 27 13.02 -2.12 -3.67
CA SER A 27 13.72 -3.42 -3.67
C SER A 27 13.35 -4.20 -2.40
N GLY A 28 13.55 -5.52 -2.41
CA GLY A 28 13.21 -6.36 -1.26
C GLY A 28 13.95 -6.03 0.04
N ALA A 29 14.90 -5.09 0.01
CA ALA A 29 15.66 -4.69 1.20
C ALA A 29 14.97 -3.60 2.02
N THR A 30 13.97 -2.91 1.47
CA THR A 30 13.26 -1.83 2.16
C THR A 30 11.75 -1.98 2.03
N ALA A 31 11.01 -1.37 2.96
CA ALA A 31 9.57 -1.51 3.05
C ALA A 31 8.77 -0.43 2.31
N GLU A 32 9.44 0.55 1.69
CA GLU A 32 8.75 1.66 1.03
C GLU A 32 7.84 1.16 -0.08
N GLU A 33 6.61 1.65 -0.09
CA GLU A 33 5.61 1.23 -1.05
C GLU A 33 4.53 2.30 -1.17
N ILE A 34 4.07 2.53 -2.40
CA ILE A 34 2.97 3.45 -2.66
C ILE A 34 1.97 2.72 -3.54
N ALA A 35 0.71 2.70 -3.13
CA ALA A 35 -0.35 2.07 -3.90
C ALA A 35 -1.55 2.99 -4.01
N LEU A 36 -2.10 3.09 -5.22
CA LEU A 36 -3.31 3.85 -5.50
C LEU A 36 -4.26 2.97 -6.28
N PHE A 37 -5.48 2.81 -5.76
CA PHE A 37 -6.52 2.01 -6.39
C PHE A 37 -7.78 2.82 -6.57
N SER A 38 -8.49 2.63 -7.68
CA SER A 38 -9.84 3.13 -7.84
C SER A 38 -10.78 2.00 -8.22
N PHE A 39 -12.03 2.12 -7.78
CA PHE A 39 -13.04 1.07 -7.91
C PHE A 39 -14.36 1.63 -8.47
N GLU A 40 -15.26 0.74 -8.83
CA GLU A 40 -16.60 1.12 -9.28
C GLU A 40 -17.49 1.59 -8.12
N THR A 41 -17.28 1.03 -6.92
CA THR A 41 -18.11 1.31 -5.75
C THR A 41 -17.26 1.61 -4.52
N GLN A 42 -17.86 2.33 -3.59
CA GLN A 42 -17.24 2.62 -2.29
C GLN A 42 -17.05 1.34 -1.46
N GLU A 43 -17.97 0.39 -1.59
CA GLU A 43 -17.89 -0.88 -0.89
C GLU A 43 -16.64 -1.67 -1.31
N GLU A 44 -16.36 -1.70 -2.62
CA GLU A 44 -15.15 -2.33 -3.12
C GLU A 44 -13.89 -1.64 -2.60
N ALA A 45 -13.92 -0.31 -2.51
CA ALA A 45 -12.80 0.44 -1.95
C ALA A 45 -12.57 0.09 -0.47
N LYS A 46 -13.63 -0.07 0.31
CA LYS A 46 -13.51 -0.46 1.72
C LYS A 46 -12.92 -1.87 1.88
N GLN A 47 -13.29 -2.79 1.00
CA GLN A 47 -12.71 -4.14 0.99
C GLN A 47 -11.22 -4.08 0.68
N ALA A 48 -10.82 -3.24 -0.27
CA ALA A 48 -9.42 -3.05 -0.61
C ALA A 48 -8.62 -2.43 0.53
N GLU A 49 -9.24 -1.57 1.31
CA GLU A 49 -8.62 -1.00 2.52
C GLU A 49 -8.25 -2.11 3.51
N GLU A 50 -9.15 -3.07 3.73
CA GLU A 50 -8.89 -4.21 4.60
C GLU A 50 -7.77 -5.10 4.06
N LEU A 51 -7.74 -5.31 2.75
CA LEU A 51 -6.67 -6.06 2.10
C LEU A 51 -5.32 -5.36 2.24
N ALA A 52 -5.31 -4.04 2.13
CA ALA A 52 -4.11 -3.25 2.33
C ALA A 52 -3.59 -3.36 3.76
N GLU A 53 -4.48 -3.33 4.75
CA GLU A 53 -4.11 -3.53 6.15
C GLU A 53 -3.48 -4.91 6.37
N ALA A 54 -4.04 -5.94 5.75
CA ALA A 54 -3.50 -7.29 5.84
C ALA A 54 -2.09 -7.36 5.23
N ARG A 55 -1.88 -6.71 4.09
CA ARG A 55 -0.56 -6.66 3.47
C ARG A 55 0.46 -5.98 4.37
N ILE A 56 0.10 -4.88 5.00
CA ILE A 56 1.02 -4.17 5.91
C ILE A 56 1.40 -5.10 7.07
N ARG A 57 0.46 -5.84 7.64
CA ARG A 57 0.76 -6.80 8.71
C ARG A 57 1.72 -7.89 8.25
N GLU A 58 1.49 -8.44 7.07
CA GLU A 58 2.36 -9.48 6.50
C GLU A 58 3.78 -8.95 6.27
N GLN A 59 3.89 -7.75 5.73
CA GLN A 59 5.19 -7.12 5.51
C GLN A 59 5.90 -6.83 6.84
N ARG A 60 5.15 -6.39 7.84
CA ARG A 60 5.71 -6.11 9.15
C ARG A 60 6.31 -7.38 9.76
N GLU A 61 5.60 -8.49 9.69
CA GLU A 61 6.10 -9.77 10.19
C GLU A 61 7.37 -10.21 9.45
N SER A 62 7.38 -10.07 8.15
CA SER A 62 8.53 -10.41 7.31
C SER A 62 9.76 -9.57 7.68
N PHE A 63 9.60 -8.26 7.75
CA PHE A 63 10.71 -7.35 8.02
C PHE A 63 11.21 -7.43 9.46
N GLU A 64 10.35 -7.77 10.39
CA GLU A 64 10.72 -7.95 11.78
C GLU A 64 11.84 -8.99 11.94
N SER A 65 11.80 -10.05 11.14
CA SER A 65 12.83 -11.10 11.13
C SER A 65 14.00 -10.79 10.21
N TYR A 66 13.79 -9.99 9.17
CA TYR A 66 14.75 -9.80 8.09
C TYR A 66 15.51 -8.49 8.20
N VAL A 67 14.81 -7.36 8.29
CA VAL A 67 15.41 -6.04 8.45
C VAL A 67 14.57 -5.26 9.46
N PRO A 68 14.81 -5.45 10.75
CA PRO A 68 13.96 -4.84 11.80
C PRO A 68 13.81 -3.32 11.73
N GLU A 69 14.79 -2.62 11.20
CA GLU A 69 14.73 -1.15 11.08
C GLU A 69 13.58 -0.70 10.18
N GLU A 70 13.16 -1.55 9.24
CA GLU A 70 12.08 -1.22 8.31
C GLU A 70 10.69 -1.31 8.94
N VAL A 71 10.58 -1.97 10.08
CA VAL A 71 9.30 -2.09 10.80
C VAL A 71 8.73 -0.72 11.16
N LYS A 72 9.58 0.24 11.46
CA LYS A 72 9.14 1.61 11.79
C LYS A 72 8.37 2.25 10.66
N LYS A 73 8.79 2.03 9.41
CA LYS A 73 8.08 2.55 8.23
C LYS A 73 6.70 1.93 8.12
N LEU A 74 6.61 0.62 8.38
CA LEU A 74 5.34 -0.10 8.34
C LEU A 74 4.41 0.32 9.48
N ASP A 75 4.95 0.58 10.66
CA ASP A 75 4.18 1.09 11.79
C ASP A 75 3.61 2.49 11.52
N ASN A 76 4.27 3.25 10.63
CA ASN A 76 3.83 4.58 10.23
C ASN A 76 3.12 4.58 8.87
N ALA A 77 2.77 3.41 8.34
CA ALA A 77 2.05 3.31 7.09
C ALA A 77 0.72 4.05 7.16
N VAL A 78 0.37 4.71 6.06
CA VAL A 78 -0.88 5.46 5.96
C VAL A 78 -1.75 4.80 4.92
N ILE A 79 -2.97 4.46 5.30
CA ILE A 79 -3.98 3.90 4.41
C ILE A 79 -5.17 4.85 4.45
N LEU A 80 -5.54 5.41 3.30
CA LEU A 80 -6.66 6.33 3.19
C LEU A 80 -7.68 5.80 2.20
N GLN A 81 -8.96 5.90 2.55
CA GLN A 81 -10.05 5.59 1.66
C GLN A 81 -10.90 6.84 1.50
N SER A 82 -11.15 7.25 0.26
CA SER A 82 -11.96 8.41 -0.05
C SER A 82 -12.87 8.05 -1.22
N GLY A 83 -14.18 7.99 -0.98
CA GLY A 83 -15.13 7.57 -2.02
C GLY A 83 -14.77 6.20 -2.55
N ASN A 84 -14.51 6.11 -3.85
CA ASN A 84 -14.18 4.85 -4.53
C ASN A 84 -12.67 4.61 -4.63
N GLU A 85 -11.85 5.38 -3.92
CA GLU A 85 -10.40 5.31 -4.04
C GLU A 85 -9.74 4.90 -2.73
N VAL A 86 -8.61 4.19 -2.85
CA VAL A 86 -7.78 3.79 -1.71
C VAL A 86 -6.34 4.14 -2.02
N ALA A 87 -5.66 4.75 -1.07
CA ALA A 87 -4.24 5.04 -1.16
C ALA A 87 -3.50 4.40 0.01
N VAL A 88 -2.35 3.84 -0.29
CA VAL A 88 -1.46 3.23 0.70
C VAL A 88 -0.08 3.86 0.53
N CYS A 89 0.52 4.31 1.62
CA CYS A 89 1.88 4.82 1.58
C CYS A 89 2.68 4.29 2.75
N VAL A 90 3.78 3.63 2.45
CA VAL A 90 4.76 3.18 3.43
C VAL A 90 6.06 3.93 3.14
N ALA A 91 6.42 4.85 4.03
CA ALA A 91 7.61 5.67 3.92
C ALA A 91 7.94 6.22 5.32
N ASP A 92 8.96 7.04 5.42
CA ASP A 92 9.22 7.76 6.67
C ASP A 92 8.01 8.64 6.98
N GLY A 93 7.60 8.69 8.24
CA GLY A 93 6.31 9.22 8.68
C GLY A 93 5.85 10.54 8.06
N LYS A 94 6.72 11.54 7.96
CA LYS A 94 6.37 12.82 7.34
C LYS A 94 6.20 12.69 5.83
N ALA A 95 7.07 11.91 5.19
CA ALA A 95 7.03 11.72 3.74
C ALA A 95 5.73 11.06 3.30
N ALA A 96 5.23 10.09 4.06
CA ALA A 96 3.98 9.42 3.75
C ALA A 96 2.81 10.40 3.70
N LYS A 97 2.68 11.25 4.70
CA LYS A 97 1.60 12.25 4.76
C LYS A 97 1.71 13.28 3.66
N GLU A 98 2.92 13.75 3.38
CA GLU A 98 3.15 14.73 2.31
C GLU A 98 2.80 14.17 0.94
N ILE A 99 3.19 12.93 0.67
CA ILE A 99 2.89 12.28 -0.60
C ILE A 99 1.38 12.12 -0.77
N LEU A 100 0.69 11.62 0.24
CA LEU A 100 -0.75 11.39 0.16
C LEU A 100 -1.54 12.69 0.06
N SER A 101 -1.12 13.76 0.72
CA SER A 101 -1.81 15.04 0.66
C SER A 101 -1.81 15.65 -0.74
N LYS A 102 -0.86 15.27 -1.59
CA LYS A 102 -0.80 15.71 -2.99
C LYS A 102 -1.81 14.99 -3.88
N TYR A 103 -2.22 13.78 -3.50
CA TYR A 103 -3.10 12.94 -4.30
C TYR A 103 -4.51 12.82 -3.73
N PHE A 104 -4.69 13.22 -2.51
CA PHE A 104 -5.96 13.21 -1.78
C PHE A 104 -6.23 14.54 -1.12
#